data_0cfa677ab8abb8a709f3e5e9277145f0
#
_entry.id   0cfa677ab8abb8a709f3e5e9277145f0
#
_cell.length_a   1.000
_cell.length_b   1.000
_cell.length_c   1.000
_cell.angle_alpha   90.00
_cell.angle_beta   90.00
_cell.angle_gamma   90.00
#
_symmetry.space_group_name_H-M   'P 1'
#
loop_
_entity.id
_entity.type
_entity.pdbx_description
1 polymer ?
#
loop_
_entity_poly.entity_id
_entity_poly.type
_entity_poly.pdbx_seq_one_letter_code
_entity_poly.pdbx_strand_id
1 'polypeptide(L)'
;YTFLAFMAVASHTRCQFTAPGVVPAACTPPTRPNIQCDDKDEEEQLNIYYGKLHSRYTHHRTGTIKPRTSHYCHEVDAVVIKMDHYCPWVNNVVALFTQKYFLLFVFYTCLTCILCAITLGGRFLSCYRANARSKYSGWNTSQKKAEWCSPDKTDTVVTICNVVEALIFGIFTIAMGCDQAEAIAENTNYIDRLQKKRGEQQTLLQSMQDVWGEPFGWRWFFPLAPTKEHRVTFQRFCKETWVQLAMFEPRVKRAFLHDVQ
;
A
#
# COMPACT_ATOMS: atom_id res chain seq x y z
N TYR A 1 -14.62 -4.12 -20.31
CA TYR A 1 -13.27 -4.67 -20.12
C TYR A 1 -12.21 -3.57 -20.17
N THR A 2 -12.16 -2.81 -21.29
CA THR A 2 -11.13 -1.75 -21.52
C THR A 2 -11.04 -0.72 -20.40
N PHE A 3 -12.19 -0.30 -19.84
CA PHE A 3 -12.20 0.63 -18.72
C PHE A 3 -11.50 0.04 -17.46
N LEU A 4 -11.82 -1.20 -17.10
CA LEU A 4 -11.20 -1.85 -15.92
C LEU A 4 -9.69 -2.05 -16.13
N ALA A 5 -9.29 -2.52 -17.31
CA ALA A 5 -7.89 -2.68 -17.66
C ALA A 5 -7.14 -1.33 -17.62
N PHE A 6 -7.74 -0.27 -18.17
CA PHE A 6 -7.18 1.09 -18.09
C PHE A 6 -7.00 1.55 -16.65
N MET A 7 -8.01 1.34 -15.79
CA MET A 7 -7.94 1.72 -14.38
C MET A 7 -6.89 0.92 -13.61
N ALA A 8 -6.72 -0.37 -13.91
CA ALA A 8 -5.67 -1.21 -13.34
C ALA A 8 -4.27 -0.66 -13.71
N VAL A 9 -4.04 -0.41 -15.01
CA VAL A 9 -2.76 0.13 -15.51
C VAL A 9 -2.49 1.54 -14.95
N ALA A 10 -3.48 2.42 -14.93
CA ALA A 10 -3.35 3.76 -14.37
C ALA A 10 -3.01 3.72 -12.86
N SER A 11 -3.66 2.83 -12.10
CA SER A 11 -3.39 2.65 -10.68
C SER A 11 -2.00 2.07 -10.43
N HIS A 12 -1.58 1.07 -11.21
CA HIS A 12 -0.23 0.51 -11.19
C HIS A 12 0.82 1.59 -11.45
N THR A 13 0.68 2.34 -12.54
CA THR A 13 1.59 3.43 -12.92
C THR A 13 1.69 4.49 -11.82
N ARG A 14 0.55 4.88 -11.24
CA ARG A 14 0.55 5.82 -10.10
C ARG A 14 1.24 5.23 -8.88
N CYS A 15 1.04 3.96 -8.57
CA CYS A 15 1.73 3.29 -7.47
C CYS A 15 3.25 3.26 -7.70
N GLN A 16 3.69 2.95 -8.90
CA GLN A 16 5.10 2.85 -9.28
C GLN A 16 5.84 4.20 -9.17
N PHE A 17 5.23 5.29 -9.65
CA PHE A 17 5.89 6.61 -9.74
C PHE A 17 5.55 7.58 -8.60
N THR A 18 4.82 7.15 -7.58
CA THR A 18 4.54 7.99 -6.41
C THR A 18 5.56 7.70 -5.31
N ALA A 19 6.15 8.75 -4.72
CA ALA A 19 7.02 8.60 -3.56
C ALA A 19 6.27 7.95 -2.40
N PRO A 20 6.81 6.89 -1.74
CA PRO A 20 6.05 6.09 -0.77
C PRO A 20 5.82 6.78 0.59
N GLY A 21 6.47 7.90 0.85
CA GLY A 21 6.43 8.59 2.15
C GLY A 21 7.73 8.37 2.93
N VAL A 22 8.85 8.63 2.27
CA VAL A 22 10.19 8.57 2.86
C VAL A 22 10.36 9.69 3.87
N VAL A 23 10.94 9.39 5.03
CA VAL A 23 11.35 10.39 6.01
C VAL A 23 12.48 11.24 5.41
N PRO A 24 12.32 12.57 5.29
CA PRO A 24 13.34 13.42 4.70
C PRO A 24 14.68 13.35 5.46
N ALA A 25 15.78 13.41 4.73
CA ALA A 25 17.12 13.40 5.32
C ALA A 25 17.36 14.56 6.31
N ALA A 26 16.65 15.68 6.14
CA ALA A 26 16.67 16.81 7.06
C ALA A 26 15.99 16.53 8.42
N CYS A 27 15.17 15.45 8.52
CA CYS A 27 14.55 15.04 9.76
C CYS A 27 15.55 14.23 10.61
N THR A 28 16.62 14.88 11.03
CA THR A 28 17.57 14.35 12.02
C THR A 28 17.11 14.70 13.43
N PRO A 29 17.42 13.90 14.46
CA PRO A 29 17.12 14.27 15.82
C PRO A 29 17.91 15.54 16.21
N PRO A 30 17.37 16.36 17.12
CA PRO A 30 18.09 17.53 17.60
C PRO A 30 19.45 17.09 18.16
N THR A 31 20.49 17.75 17.70
CA THR A 31 21.79 17.66 18.34
C THR A 31 21.65 18.19 19.77
N ARG A 32 22.44 17.62 20.68
CA ARG A 32 22.50 18.11 22.07
C ARG A 32 22.65 19.65 22.07
N PRO A 33 21.73 20.40 22.69
CA PRO A 33 21.91 21.83 22.82
C PRO A 33 23.20 22.09 23.61
N ASN A 34 23.93 23.12 23.23
CA ASN A 34 25.15 23.52 23.91
C ASN A 34 24.79 24.18 25.25
N ILE A 35 24.37 23.36 26.22
CA ILE A 35 24.02 23.80 27.55
C ILE A 35 25.32 23.73 28.36
N GLN A 36 25.81 24.86 28.86
CA GLN A 36 26.85 24.88 29.87
C GLN A 36 26.29 24.25 31.15
N CYS A 37 26.84 23.09 31.51
CA CYS A 37 26.56 22.44 32.79
C CYS A 37 27.72 22.84 33.73
N ASP A 38 27.40 23.37 34.89
CA ASP A 38 28.40 23.73 35.90
C ASP A 38 28.94 22.48 36.64
N ASP A 39 28.21 21.37 36.54
CA ASP A 39 28.53 20.07 37.14
C ASP A 39 28.84 19.01 36.08
N LYS A 40 29.98 18.33 36.23
CA LYS A 40 30.43 17.25 35.34
C LYS A 40 29.51 16.04 35.37
N ASP A 41 28.91 15.72 36.52
CA ASP A 41 27.99 14.61 36.66
C ASP A 41 26.68 14.89 35.94
N GLU A 42 26.20 16.14 35.94
CA GLU A 42 25.05 16.57 35.17
C GLU A 42 25.33 16.49 33.65
N GLU A 43 26.52 16.87 33.24
CA GLU A 43 26.95 16.79 31.85
C GLU A 43 27.03 15.36 31.35
N GLU A 44 27.54 14.42 32.14
CA GLU A 44 27.61 12.99 31.80
C GLU A 44 26.22 12.36 31.72
N GLN A 45 25.34 12.67 32.68
CA GLN A 45 23.94 12.21 32.65
C GLN A 45 23.19 12.73 31.42
N LEU A 46 23.40 13.96 31.02
CA LEU A 46 22.82 14.56 29.85
C LEU A 46 23.32 13.88 28.55
N ASN A 47 24.61 13.58 28.46
CA ASN A 47 25.22 12.85 27.36
C ASN A 47 24.64 11.42 27.21
N ILE A 48 24.52 10.70 28.32
CA ILE A 48 23.92 9.38 28.37
C ILE A 48 22.45 9.42 27.91
N TYR A 49 21.72 10.44 28.37
CA TYR A 49 20.32 10.63 28.00
C TYR A 49 20.14 10.87 26.48
N TYR A 50 20.90 11.84 25.93
CA TYR A 50 20.84 12.12 24.48
C TYR A 50 21.33 10.95 23.63
N GLY A 51 22.36 10.25 24.11
CA GLY A 51 22.83 9.02 23.45
C GLY A 51 21.75 7.93 23.40
N LYS A 52 21.03 7.70 24.50
CA LYS A 52 19.90 6.76 24.56
C LYS A 52 18.73 7.23 23.70
N LEU A 53 18.42 8.50 23.72
CA LEU A 53 17.35 9.10 22.90
C LEU A 53 17.67 8.93 21.42
N HIS A 54 18.88 9.27 21.00
CA HIS A 54 19.35 9.14 19.64
C HIS A 54 19.31 7.67 19.17
N SER A 55 19.84 6.74 19.96
CA SER A 55 19.84 5.31 19.60
C SER A 55 18.44 4.69 19.48
N ARG A 56 17.49 5.19 20.29
CA ARG A 56 16.11 4.67 20.32
C ARG A 56 15.23 5.16 19.16
N TYR A 57 15.42 6.42 18.75
CA TYR A 57 14.52 7.09 17.81
C TYR A 57 15.15 7.40 16.46
N THR A 58 16.41 7.02 16.25
CA THR A 58 17.13 7.21 15.00
C THR A 58 17.39 5.88 14.33
N HIS A 59 17.33 5.86 13.04
CA HIS A 59 17.78 4.70 12.27
C HIS A 59 19.30 4.80 12.04
N HIS A 60 20.05 3.76 12.44
CA HIS A 60 21.52 3.78 12.47
C HIS A 60 22.18 3.99 11.09
N ARG A 61 21.54 3.58 9.99
CA ARG A 61 22.11 3.75 8.63
C ARG A 61 21.80 5.12 8.04
N THR A 62 20.58 5.61 8.24
CA THR A 62 20.14 6.86 7.60
C THR A 62 20.38 8.10 8.47
N GLY A 63 20.60 7.93 9.77
CA GLY A 63 20.70 9.04 10.73
C GLY A 63 19.38 9.82 10.93
N THR A 64 18.31 9.43 10.23
CA THR A 64 17.00 10.09 10.31
C THR A 64 16.19 9.58 11.48
N ILE A 65 15.23 10.39 11.95
CA ILE A 65 14.26 9.93 12.94
C ILE A 65 13.46 8.73 12.39
N LYS A 66 13.13 7.82 13.31
CA LYS A 66 12.32 6.65 13.04
C LYS A 66 10.97 6.80 13.74
N PRO A 67 9.92 7.34 13.09
CA PRO A 67 8.57 7.37 13.62
C PRO A 67 8.06 5.99 14.03
N ARG A 68 7.10 5.94 14.96
CA ARG A 68 6.62 4.68 15.56
C ARG A 68 6.16 3.64 14.53
N THR A 69 5.48 4.08 13.48
CA THR A 69 4.91 3.23 12.41
C THR A 69 5.76 3.29 11.14
N SER A 70 7.08 3.49 11.27
CA SER A 70 8.00 3.55 10.15
C SER A 70 9.01 2.40 10.19
N HIS A 71 9.44 1.97 9.01
CA HIS A 71 10.44 0.93 8.86
C HIS A 71 11.45 1.31 7.79
N TYR A 72 12.69 0.84 7.99
CA TYR A 72 13.74 1.01 6.99
C TYR A 72 13.51 0.02 5.85
N CYS A 73 13.54 0.53 4.64
CA CYS A 73 13.48 -0.25 3.42
C CYS A 73 14.84 -0.24 2.74
N HIS A 74 15.39 -1.43 2.52
CA HIS A 74 16.70 -1.60 1.93
C HIS A 74 16.72 -1.18 0.45
N GLU A 75 15.63 -1.46 -0.27
CA GLU A 75 15.50 -1.24 -1.71
C GLU A 75 15.50 0.25 -2.08
N VAL A 76 15.05 1.10 -1.18
CA VAL A 76 15.05 2.57 -1.35
C VAL A 76 16.04 3.28 -0.43
N ASP A 77 16.80 2.53 0.38
CA ASP A 77 17.78 3.00 1.37
C ASP A 77 17.26 4.14 2.25
N ALA A 78 16.03 4.01 2.74
CA ALA A 78 15.37 5.07 3.50
C ALA A 78 14.40 4.51 4.54
N VAL A 79 14.08 5.35 5.55
CA VAL A 79 13.00 5.10 6.50
C VAL A 79 11.69 5.54 5.86
N VAL A 80 10.72 4.62 5.77
CA VAL A 80 9.42 4.84 5.12
C VAL A 80 8.30 4.80 6.17
N ILE A 81 7.41 5.79 6.14
CA ILE A 81 6.29 5.92 7.07
C ILE A 81 5.14 5.01 6.65
N LYS A 82 4.52 4.34 7.63
CA LYS A 82 3.45 3.34 7.40
C LYS A 82 3.86 2.32 6.33
N MET A 83 5.13 1.88 6.37
CA MET A 83 5.63 0.88 5.44
C MET A 83 4.90 -0.45 5.67
N ASP A 84 4.28 -0.98 4.61
CA ASP A 84 3.68 -2.30 4.59
C ASP A 84 4.68 -3.33 4.04
N HIS A 85 5.05 -3.21 2.78
CA HIS A 85 6.06 -4.06 2.14
C HIS A 85 6.68 -3.38 0.91
N TYR A 86 7.83 -3.87 0.46
CA TYR A 86 8.33 -3.60 -0.89
C TYR A 86 7.66 -4.57 -1.86
N CYS A 87 7.06 -4.05 -2.91
CA CYS A 87 6.32 -4.83 -3.90
C CYS A 87 7.06 -4.85 -5.24
N PRO A 88 7.66 -6.00 -5.64
CA PRO A 88 8.35 -6.11 -6.92
C PRO A 88 7.45 -5.86 -8.14
N TRP A 89 6.14 -6.19 -8.02
CA TRP A 89 5.19 -6.04 -9.10
C TRP A 89 4.96 -4.57 -9.50
N VAL A 90 4.99 -3.66 -8.55
CA VAL A 90 4.89 -2.22 -8.80
C VAL A 90 6.26 -1.53 -8.72
N ASN A 91 7.32 -2.29 -8.44
CA ASN A 91 8.69 -1.79 -8.27
C ASN A 91 8.76 -0.56 -7.34
N ASN A 92 8.04 -0.62 -6.22
CA ASN A 92 7.98 0.46 -5.23
C ASN A 92 7.55 -0.09 -3.87
N VAL A 93 7.67 0.72 -2.83
CA VAL A 93 7.20 0.42 -1.49
C VAL A 93 5.71 0.74 -1.38
N VAL A 94 4.93 -0.21 -0.89
CA VAL A 94 3.54 0.02 -0.47
C VAL A 94 3.58 0.62 0.94
N ALA A 95 3.15 1.88 1.05
CA ALA A 95 3.27 2.69 2.25
C ALA A 95 2.26 3.85 2.22
N LEU A 96 2.39 4.82 3.13
CA LEU A 96 1.46 5.93 3.36
C LEU A 96 0.89 6.57 2.07
N PHE A 97 1.74 6.88 1.07
CA PHE A 97 1.28 7.59 -0.13
C PHE A 97 0.99 6.68 -1.33
N THR A 98 1.39 5.43 -1.29
CA THR A 98 1.22 4.46 -2.38
C THR A 98 0.13 3.45 -2.12
N GLN A 99 -0.31 3.26 -0.85
CA GLN A 99 -1.27 2.25 -0.45
C GLN A 99 -2.60 2.36 -1.21
N LYS A 100 -3.15 3.57 -1.36
CA LYS A 100 -4.37 3.79 -2.16
C LYS A 100 -4.24 3.26 -3.58
N TYR A 101 -3.14 3.58 -4.25
CA TYR A 101 -2.93 3.18 -5.65
C TYR A 101 -2.74 1.68 -5.79
N PHE A 102 -2.03 1.07 -4.83
CA PHE A 102 -1.88 -0.36 -4.74
C PHE A 102 -3.23 -1.08 -4.58
N LEU A 103 -4.08 -0.60 -3.67
CA LEU A 103 -5.42 -1.14 -3.46
C LEU A 103 -6.30 -1.03 -4.70
N LEU A 104 -6.27 0.12 -5.38
CA LEU A 104 -6.99 0.31 -6.63
C LEU A 104 -6.46 -0.61 -7.74
N PHE A 105 -5.15 -0.79 -7.83
CA PHE A 105 -4.54 -1.74 -8.76
C PHE A 105 -5.03 -3.17 -8.50
N VAL A 106 -4.95 -3.65 -7.27
CA VAL A 106 -5.43 -4.98 -6.85
C VAL A 106 -6.92 -5.14 -7.15
N PHE A 107 -7.74 -4.14 -6.79
CA PHE A 107 -9.18 -4.14 -7.01
C PHE A 107 -9.56 -4.22 -8.49
N TYR A 108 -9.00 -3.34 -9.32
CA TYR A 108 -9.32 -3.34 -10.75
C TYR A 108 -8.77 -4.57 -11.49
N THR A 109 -7.62 -5.09 -11.08
CA THR A 109 -7.08 -6.34 -11.61
C THR A 109 -8.01 -7.51 -11.25
N CYS A 110 -8.47 -7.59 -10.01
CA CYS A 110 -9.42 -8.61 -9.57
C CYS A 110 -10.72 -8.57 -10.40
N LEU A 111 -11.31 -7.39 -10.56
CA LEU A 111 -12.53 -7.24 -11.40
C LEU A 111 -12.27 -7.62 -12.85
N THR A 112 -11.11 -7.31 -13.40
CA THR A 112 -10.73 -7.69 -14.78
C THR A 112 -10.61 -9.20 -14.90
N CYS A 113 -9.98 -9.86 -13.93
CA CYS A 113 -9.88 -11.33 -13.89
C CYS A 113 -11.24 -12.01 -13.77
N ILE A 114 -12.12 -11.52 -12.90
CA ILE A 114 -13.48 -12.03 -12.74
C ILE A 114 -14.26 -11.89 -14.04
N LEU A 115 -14.22 -10.73 -14.67
CA LEU A 115 -14.92 -10.48 -15.94
C LEU A 115 -14.36 -11.37 -17.06
N CYS A 116 -13.04 -11.56 -17.13
CA CYS A 116 -12.38 -12.46 -18.06
C CYS A 116 -12.86 -13.90 -17.85
N ALA A 117 -12.84 -14.40 -16.62
CA ALA A 117 -13.29 -15.76 -16.29
C ALA A 117 -14.77 -15.99 -16.64
N ILE A 118 -15.64 -15.02 -16.34
CA ILE A 118 -17.07 -15.10 -16.68
C ILE A 118 -17.29 -15.13 -18.19
N THR A 119 -16.64 -14.23 -18.93
CA THR A 119 -16.86 -14.11 -20.39
C THR A 119 -16.30 -15.31 -21.15
N LEU A 120 -15.06 -15.72 -20.86
CA LEU A 120 -14.42 -16.86 -21.52
C LEU A 120 -15.02 -18.19 -21.06
N GLY A 121 -15.31 -18.35 -19.78
CA GLY A 121 -15.99 -19.53 -19.24
C GLY A 121 -17.40 -19.67 -19.78
N GLY A 122 -18.16 -18.59 -19.87
CA GLY A 122 -19.51 -18.58 -20.49
C GLY A 122 -19.47 -18.97 -21.97
N ARG A 123 -18.49 -18.44 -22.73
CA ARG A 123 -18.26 -18.84 -24.12
C ARG A 123 -17.96 -20.33 -24.23
N PHE A 124 -17.03 -20.83 -23.42
CA PHE A 124 -16.68 -22.26 -23.43
C PHE A 124 -17.87 -23.16 -23.12
N LEU A 125 -18.64 -22.85 -22.06
CA LEU A 125 -19.84 -23.63 -21.70
C LEU A 125 -20.90 -23.57 -22.78
N SER A 126 -21.11 -22.42 -23.41
CA SER A 126 -22.09 -22.28 -24.50
C SER A 126 -21.72 -23.12 -25.71
N CYS A 127 -20.44 -23.14 -26.10
CA CYS A 127 -19.93 -23.95 -27.20
C CYS A 127 -19.98 -25.46 -26.87
N TYR A 128 -19.61 -25.83 -25.63
CA TYR A 128 -19.71 -27.21 -25.18
C TYR A 128 -21.15 -27.75 -25.25
N ARG A 129 -22.12 -26.96 -24.73
CA ARG A 129 -23.55 -27.32 -24.79
C ARG A 129 -24.09 -27.43 -26.23
N ALA A 130 -23.67 -26.52 -27.11
CA ALA A 130 -24.05 -26.54 -28.51
C ALA A 130 -23.54 -27.82 -29.22
N ASN A 131 -22.26 -28.18 -28.98
CA ASN A 131 -21.68 -29.41 -29.52
C ASN A 131 -22.33 -30.69 -28.95
N ALA A 132 -22.65 -30.73 -27.65
CA ALA A 132 -23.34 -31.86 -27.04
C ALA A 132 -24.72 -32.04 -27.63
N ARG A 133 -25.53 -30.98 -27.81
CA ARG A 133 -26.85 -31.04 -28.44
C ARG A 133 -26.77 -31.55 -29.89
N SER A 134 -25.81 -31.07 -30.68
CA SER A 134 -25.60 -31.51 -32.06
C SER A 134 -25.31 -33.01 -32.15
N LYS A 135 -24.60 -33.57 -31.17
CA LYS A 135 -24.27 -35.00 -31.15
C LYS A 135 -25.47 -35.92 -30.82
N TYR A 136 -26.45 -35.42 -30.04
CA TYR A 136 -27.62 -36.19 -29.61
C TYR A 136 -28.84 -35.98 -30.53
N SER A 137 -28.88 -34.87 -31.28
CA SER A 137 -29.96 -34.59 -32.24
C SER A 137 -29.54 -35.16 -33.57
N GLY A 138 -29.96 -36.40 -33.86
CA GLY A 138 -29.77 -37.10 -35.16
C GLY A 138 -30.50 -36.45 -36.34
N TRP A 139 -30.89 -35.20 -36.24
CA TRP A 139 -31.53 -34.42 -37.27
C TRP A 139 -30.48 -33.64 -38.08
N ASN A 140 -30.47 -33.95 -39.40
CA ASN A 140 -29.72 -33.23 -40.43
C ASN A 140 -30.17 -31.76 -40.58
N THR A 141 -30.14 -30.98 -39.55
CA THR A 141 -30.18 -29.53 -39.71
C THR A 141 -28.73 -29.05 -39.87
N SER A 142 -28.43 -28.67 -41.12
CA SER A 142 -27.33 -27.76 -41.46
C SER A 142 -27.58 -26.38 -40.81
N GLN A 143 -27.90 -26.37 -39.53
CA GLN A 143 -27.79 -25.15 -38.73
C GLN A 143 -26.32 -24.85 -38.70
N LYS A 144 -25.93 -23.75 -39.36
CA LYS A 144 -24.65 -23.12 -39.30
C LYS A 144 -24.12 -23.25 -37.87
N LYS A 145 -23.19 -24.22 -37.68
CA LYS A 145 -22.41 -24.33 -36.49
C LYS A 145 -21.96 -22.88 -36.22
N ALA A 146 -22.42 -22.29 -35.12
CA ALA A 146 -22.15 -20.88 -34.93
C ALA A 146 -20.64 -20.67 -35.13
N GLU A 147 -20.27 -19.88 -36.11
CA GLU A 147 -18.91 -19.72 -36.62
C GLU A 147 -17.91 -19.41 -35.48
N TRP A 148 -18.40 -18.75 -34.46
CA TRP A 148 -17.71 -18.47 -33.21
C TRP A 148 -17.49 -19.67 -32.26
N CYS A 149 -18.16 -20.81 -32.51
CA CYS A 149 -17.99 -22.08 -31.77
C CYS A 149 -17.10 -23.11 -32.51
N SER A 150 -16.48 -22.75 -33.60
CA SER A 150 -15.46 -23.54 -34.28
C SER A 150 -14.08 -22.91 -34.08
N PRO A 151 -13.54 -22.97 -32.85
CA PRO A 151 -12.25 -22.36 -32.59
C PRO A 151 -11.16 -23.09 -33.35
N ASP A 152 -10.29 -22.36 -34.00
CA ASP A 152 -9.01 -22.88 -34.45
C ASP A 152 -8.21 -23.38 -33.23
N LYS A 153 -7.25 -24.26 -33.45
CA LYS A 153 -6.42 -24.79 -32.35
C LYS A 153 -5.74 -23.68 -31.58
N THR A 154 -5.29 -22.61 -32.26
CA THR A 154 -4.68 -21.43 -31.66
C THR A 154 -5.65 -20.70 -30.73
N ASP A 155 -6.89 -20.45 -31.16
CA ASP A 155 -7.92 -19.81 -30.35
C ASP A 155 -8.23 -20.61 -29.08
N THR A 156 -8.24 -21.94 -29.17
CA THR A 156 -8.46 -22.81 -28.02
C THR A 156 -7.35 -22.70 -27.01
N VAL A 157 -6.09 -22.76 -27.44
CA VAL A 157 -4.92 -22.64 -26.56
C VAL A 157 -4.89 -21.27 -25.89
N VAL A 158 -5.05 -20.19 -26.65
CA VAL A 158 -5.07 -18.82 -26.12
C VAL A 158 -6.19 -18.65 -25.08
N THR A 159 -7.40 -19.20 -25.36
CA THR A 159 -8.51 -19.12 -24.40
C THR A 159 -8.20 -19.86 -23.10
N ILE A 160 -7.62 -21.06 -23.17
CA ILE A 160 -7.24 -21.82 -21.97
C ILE A 160 -6.18 -21.07 -21.18
N CYS A 161 -5.14 -20.54 -21.84
CA CYS A 161 -4.09 -19.77 -21.17
C CYS A 161 -4.67 -18.54 -20.45
N ASN A 162 -5.54 -17.77 -21.10
CA ASN A 162 -6.17 -16.61 -20.49
C ASN A 162 -7.07 -16.97 -19.29
N VAL A 163 -7.79 -18.09 -19.35
CA VAL A 163 -8.61 -18.56 -18.20
C VAL A 163 -7.71 -18.94 -17.03
N VAL A 164 -6.64 -19.69 -17.28
CA VAL A 164 -5.70 -20.12 -16.24
C VAL A 164 -5.03 -18.88 -15.61
N GLU A 165 -4.57 -17.94 -16.43
CA GLU A 165 -3.97 -16.68 -15.98
C GLU A 165 -4.98 -15.87 -15.13
N ALA A 166 -6.21 -15.69 -15.60
CA ALA A 166 -7.25 -14.97 -14.87
C ALA A 166 -7.57 -15.63 -13.52
N LEU A 167 -7.56 -16.96 -13.43
CA LEU A 167 -7.76 -17.67 -12.16
C LEU A 167 -6.60 -17.46 -11.20
N ILE A 168 -5.35 -17.60 -11.66
CA ILE A 168 -4.16 -17.43 -10.82
C ILE A 168 -4.08 -15.99 -10.29
N PHE A 169 -4.15 -14.99 -11.18
CA PHE A 169 -4.12 -13.59 -10.77
C PHE A 169 -5.35 -13.18 -9.97
N GLY A 170 -6.52 -13.73 -10.29
CA GLY A 170 -7.74 -13.49 -9.52
C GLY A 170 -7.62 -13.95 -8.07
N ILE A 171 -7.17 -15.19 -7.84
CA ILE A 171 -6.94 -15.71 -6.48
C ILE A 171 -5.89 -14.89 -5.74
N PHE A 172 -4.77 -14.57 -6.41
CA PHE A 172 -3.71 -13.75 -5.83
C PHE A 172 -4.21 -12.37 -5.41
N THR A 173 -4.97 -11.69 -6.29
CA THR A 173 -5.49 -10.34 -5.99
C THR A 173 -6.57 -10.36 -4.91
N ILE A 174 -7.38 -11.41 -4.82
CA ILE A 174 -8.33 -11.59 -3.71
C ILE A 174 -7.57 -11.74 -2.39
N ALA A 175 -6.57 -12.63 -2.33
CA ALA A 175 -5.77 -12.83 -1.12
C ALA A 175 -5.10 -11.54 -0.65
N MET A 176 -4.45 -10.81 -1.57
CA MET A 176 -3.83 -9.51 -1.27
C MET A 176 -4.85 -8.46 -0.84
N GLY A 177 -6.02 -8.43 -1.47
CA GLY A 177 -7.11 -7.52 -1.10
C GLY A 177 -7.64 -7.78 0.30
N CYS A 178 -7.80 -9.05 0.69
CA CYS A 178 -8.22 -9.44 2.03
C CYS A 178 -7.19 -9.05 3.08
N ASP A 179 -5.89 -9.31 2.83
CA ASP A 179 -4.82 -8.94 3.75
C ASP A 179 -4.75 -7.42 3.95
N GLN A 180 -4.88 -6.65 2.89
CA GLN A 180 -4.92 -5.19 2.97
C GLN A 180 -6.18 -4.65 3.66
N ALA A 181 -7.33 -5.30 3.45
CA ALA A 181 -8.57 -4.93 4.15
C ALA A 181 -8.44 -5.13 5.66
N GLU A 182 -7.82 -6.23 6.09
CA GLU A 182 -7.52 -6.49 7.50
C GLU A 182 -6.53 -5.46 8.06
N ALA A 183 -5.46 -5.14 7.33
CA ALA A 183 -4.48 -4.13 7.72
C ALA A 183 -5.13 -2.74 7.95
N ILE A 184 -6.08 -2.36 7.09
CA ILE A 184 -6.84 -1.11 7.22
C ILE A 184 -7.79 -1.17 8.42
N ALA A 185 -8.51 -2.29 8.59
CA ALA A 185 -9.46 -2.45 9.68
C ALA A 185 -8.79 -2.38 11.06
N GLU A 186 -7.59 -2.96 11.18
CA GLU A 186 -6.79 -2.94 12.40
C GLU A 186 -5.89 -1.70 12.53
N ASN A 187 -5.86 -0.83 11.51
CA ASN A 187 -4.91 0.30 11.40
C ASN A 187 -3.46 -0.13 11.68
N THR A 188 -3.06 -1.28 11.16
CA THR A 188 -1.73 -1.87 11.32
C THR A 188 -1.13 -2.20 9.97
N ASN A 189 0.17 -2.04 9.83
CA ASN A 189 0.91 -2.47 8.65
C ASN A 189 1.37 -3.93 8.82
N TYR A 190 1.66 -4.62 7.74
CA TYR A 190 2.15 -5.99 7.78
C TYR A 190 3.36 -6.18 8.71
N ILE A 191 4.35 -5.27 8.64
CA ILE A 191 5.55 -5.34 9.49
C ILE A 191 5.20 -5.13 10.98
N ASP A 192 4.30 -4.20 11.29
CA ASP A 192 3.86 -3.98 12.67
C ASP A 192 3.09 -5.18 13.22
N ARG A 193 2.27 -5.85 12.40
CA ARG A 193 1.60 -7.12 12.76
C ARG A 193 2.61 -8.21 13.07
N LEU A 194 3.65 -8.38 12.24
CA LEU A 194 4.74 -9.33 12.52
C LEU A 194 5.47 -9.02 13.82
N GLN A 195 5.62 -7.76 14.17
CA GLN A 195 6.22 -7.31 15.43
C GLN A 195 5.24 -7.31 16.61
N LYS A 196 4.01 -7.81 16.42
CA LYS A 196 2.92 -7.82 17.43
C LYS A 196 2.61 -6.43 18.00
N LYS A 197 2.85 -5.38 17.22
CA LYS A 197 2.46 -4.02 17.57
C LYS A 197 1.01 -3.80 17.20
N ARG A 198 0.24 -3.24 18.12
CA ARG A 198 -1.14 -2.84 17.83
C ARG A 198 -1.15 -1.44 17.21
N GLY A 199 -1.97 -1.24 16.20
CA GLY A 199 -2.28 0.07 15.66
C GLY A 199 -3.01 0.94 16.68
N GLU A 200 -3.09 2.23 16.40
CA GLU A 200 -3.93 3.14 17.16
C GLU A 200 -5.40 2.79 16.92
N GLN A 201 -6.19 2.70 17.99
CA GLN A 201 -7.61 2.38 17.85
C GLN A 201 -8.34 3.53 17.14
N GLN A 202 -8.87 3.23 15.98
CA GLN A 202 -9.64 4.15 15.15
C GLN A 202 -10.92 3.47 14.68
N THR A 203 -11.88 4.26 14.25
CA THR A 203 -13.05 3.72 13.54
C THR A 203 -12.62 3.26 12.14
N LEU A 204 -13.30 2.24 11.60
CA LEU A 204 -13.04 1.76 10.24
C LEU A 204 -13.08 2.90 9.20
N LEU A 205 -14.04 3.82 9.35
CA LEU A 205 -14.15 4.98 8.46
C LEU A 205 -12.90 5.87 8.51
N GLN A 206 -12.37 6.14 9.71
CA GLN A 206 -11.13 6.91 9.86
C GLN A 206 -9.94 6.20 9.22
N SER A 207 -9.80 4.89 9.44
CA SER A 207 -8.74 4.10 8.80
C SER A 207 -8.85 4.12 7.28
N MET A 208 -10.06 4.06 6.74
CA MET A 208 -10.29 4.20 5.30
C MET A 208 -9.95 5.62 4.81
N GLN A 209 -10.36 6.66 5.52
CA GLN A 209 -10.03 8.05 5.19
C GLN A 209 -8.52 8.31 5.20
N ASP A 210 -7.79 7.69 6.11
CA ASP A 210 -6.32 7.76 6.15
C ASP A 210 -5.66 7.22 4.87
N VAL A 211 -6.29 6.26 4.19
CA VAL A 211 -5.77 5.66 2.95
C VAL A 211 -6.25 6.39 1.70
N TRP A 212 -7.55 6.67 1.62
CA TRP A 212 -8.17 7.23 0.40
C TRP A 212 -8.25 8.75 0.40
N GLY A 213 -8.06 9.42 1.55
CA GLY A 213 -8.29 10.84 1.74
C GLY A 213 -9.76 11.14 2.04
N GLU A 214 -10.03 12.32 2.57
CA GLU A 214 -11.38 12.80 2.90
C GLU A 214 -12.02 13.60 1.77
N PRO A 215 -13.34 13.73 1.81
CA PRO A 215 -14.38 12.84 2.33
C PRO A 215 -14.61 11.63 1.40
N PHE A 216 -15.45 10.65 1.85
CA PHE A 216 -15.90 9.58 0.95
C PHE A 216 -16.57 10.15 -0.30
N GLY A 217 -16.15 9.69 -1.46
CA GLY A 217 -16.70 10.18 -2.73
C GLY A 217 -16.09 9.46 -3.94
N TRP A 218 -16.47 9.91 -5.15
CA TRP A 218 -16.03 9.30 -6.41
C TRP A 218 -14.49 9.24 -6.56
N ARG A 219 -13.76 10.18 -5.95
CA ARG A 219 -12.28 10.22 -5.97
C ARG A 219 -11.63 8.99 -5.32
N TRP A 220 -12.35 8.26 -4.48
CA TRP A 220 -11.87 7.02 -3.87
C TRP A 220 -11.64 5.91 -4.89
N PHE A 221 -12.45 5.89 -5.94
CA PHE A 221 -12.39 4.89 -7.00
C PHE A 221 -11.41 5.23 -8.12
N PHE A 222 -10.79 6.39 -8.09
CA PHE A 222 -9.87 6.83 -9.13
C PHE A 222 -8.43 6.98 -8.60
N PRO A 223 -7.40 6.69 -9.43
CA PRO A 223 -6.00 6.83 -9.04
C PRO A 223 -5.55 8.31 -9.03
N LEU A 224 -6.35 9.15 -8.38
CA LEU A 224 -6.08 10.56 -8.16
C LEU A 224 -5.40 10.76 -6.81
N ALA A 225 -4.53 11.76 -6.75
CA ALA A 225 -3.88 12.10 -5.49
C ALA A 225 -4.92 12.38 -4.40
N PRO A 226 -4.71 11.85 -3.18
CA PRO A 226 -5.51 12.24 -2.03
C PRO A 226 -5.49 13.75 -1.83
N THR A 227 -6.51 14.29 -1.21
CA THR A 227 -6.60 15.71 -0.87
C THR A 227 -5.48 16.12 0.09
N LYS A 228 -5.29 17.43 0.30
CA LYS A 228 -4.16 18.02 1.06
C LYS A 228 -3.86 17.39 2.43
N GLU A 229 -4.80 16.67 3.00
CA GLU A 229 -4.69 16.06 4.33
C GLU A 229 -3.64 14.94 4.45
N HIS A 230 -3.31 14.23 3.37
CA HIS A 230 -2.19 13.27 3.41
C HIS A 230 -0.84 13.94 3.69
N ARG A 231 -0.63 15.18 3.24
CA ARG A 231 0.55 15.97 3.63
C ARG A 231 0.50 16.38 5.10
N VAL A 232 -0.69 16.71 5.59
CA VAL A 232 -0.90 17.04 7.00
C VAL A 232 -0.63 15.81 7.87
N THR A 233 -1.08 14.62 7.46
CA THR A 233 -0.81 13.37 8.15
C THR A 233 0.70 13.07 8.20
N PHE A 234 1.42 13.28 7.11
CA PHE A 234 2.87 13.13 7.08
C PHE A 234 3.58 14.11 8.03
N GLN A 235 3.23 15.39 7.96
CA GLN A 235 3.75 16.42 8.86
C GLN A 235 3.37 16.13 10.31
N ARG A 236 2.17 15.64 10.55
CA ARG A 236 1.71 15.21 11.88
C ARG A 236 2.55 14.05 12.42
N PHE A 237 2.81 13.00 11.65
CA PHE A 237 3.70 11.91 12.07
C PHE A 237 5.11 12.39 12.41
N CYS A 238 5.68 13.26 11.59
CA CYS A 238 6.97 13.85 11.89
C CYS A 238 6.91 14.71 13.17
N LYS A 239 5.89 15.56 13.31
CA LYS A 239 5.71 16.46 14.46
C LYS A 239 5.39 15.70 15.76
N GLU A 240 4.53 14.68 15.71
CA GLU A 240 4.22 13.85 16.90
C GLU A 240 5.45 13.10 17.40
N THR A 241 6.28 12.60 16.50
CA THR A 241 7.56 11.99 16.87
C THR A 241 8.48 13.01 17.56
N TRP A 242 8.54 14.23 17.04
CA TRP A 242 9.31 15.33 17.65
C TRP A 242 8.75 15.77 19.00
N VAL A 243 7.43 15.89 19.12
CA VAL A 243 6.76 16.25 20.37
C VAL A 243 6.97 15.17 21.44
N GLN A 244 6.90 13.89 21.06
CA GLN A 244 7.20 12.80 21.98
C GLN A 244 8.67 12.83 22.45
N LEU A 245 9.60 13.12 21.54
CA LEU A 245 11.01 13.31 21.87
C LEU A 245 11.22 14.50 22.82
N ALA A 246 10.49 15.60 22.59
CA ALA A 246 10.59 16.81 23.41
C ALA A 246 9.86 16.71 24.76
N MET A 247 8.85 15.81 24.89
CA MET A 247 8.10 15.67 26.16
C MET A 247 8.87 14.93 27.26
N PHE A 248 9.91 14.16 26.91
CA PHE A 248 10.66 13.38 27.88
C PHE A 248 11.61 14.22 28.75
N GLU A 249 11.87 15.49 28.37
CA GLU A 249 12.63 16.41 29.23
C GLU A 249 12.14 17.87 29.12
N PRO A 250 11.78 18.52 30.25
CA PRO A 250 11.28 19.88 30.26
C PRO A 250 12.30 20.96 29.77
N ARG A 251 13.59 20.64 29.82
CA ARG A 251 14.70 21.55 29.36
C ARG A 251 14.79 21.51 27.82
N VAL A 252 14.65 20.33 27.19
CA VAL A 252 14.61 20.18 25.73
C VAL A 252 13.40 20.89 25.16
N LYS A 253 12.25 20.82 25.86
CA LYS A 253 11.03 21.53 25.47
C LYS A 253 11.22 23.04 25.40
N ARG A 254 12.00 23.64 26.31
CA ARG A 254 12.28 25.06 26.29
C ARG A 254 13.22 25.48 25.15
N ALA A 255 14.29 24.72 24.90
CA ALA A 255 15.19 24.97 23.78
C ALA A 255 14.48 24.85 22.43
N PHE A 256 13.62 23.85 22.28
CA PHE A 256 12.90 23.58 21.04
C PHE A 256 11.83 24.63 20.70
N LEU A 257 11.15 25.18 21.69
CA LEU A 257 10.15 26.24 21.47
C LEU A 257 10.78 27.58 21.08
N HIS A 258 12.08 27.75 21.31
CA HIS A 258 12.83 28.94 20.90
C HIS A 258 13.31 28.89 19.44
N ASP A 259 13.56 27.67 18.89
CA ASP A 259 14.08 27.49 17.52
C ASP A 259 12.97 27.34 16.46
N VAL A 260 11.69 27.29 16.87
CA VAL A 260 10.52 27.06 15.98
C VAL A 260 9.65 28.34 15.84
N GLN A 261 10.04 29.44 16.48
CA GLN A 261 9.49 30.77 16.20
C GLN A 261 10.32 31.49 15.15
#